data_8d43be429308558ee48dbadb468500b1
#
_entry.id   8d43be429308558ee48dbadb468500b1
#
_cell.length_a   1.000
_cell.length_b   1.000
_cell.length_c   1.000
_cell.angle_alpha   90.00
_cell.angle_beta   90.00
_cell.angle_gamma   90.00
#
_symmetry.space_group_name_H-M   'P 1'
#
loop_
_entity.id
_entity.type
_entity.pdbx_description
1 polymer ?
#
loop_
_entity_poly.entity_id
_entity_poly.type
_entity_poly.pdbx_seq_one_letter_code
_entity_poly.pdbx_strand_id
1 'polypeptide(L)'
;ISASLVGSEMCIRDSLQRVMWGYARNPNHGGVLMVGLGCEMNQIDWLLEAYGLKQGPLFKTMNIQDSMGLAKTVETGIAMVREMLPEVNRATRESCPASELMVALQCGGSDALSGVTANPALGYACDLLVAQGGTGVLAETPEIYGAEHLLIRRAIDDATGKRLIGLIDWWQNYTCLLYTSDAADESVC
;
A
#
# COMPACT_ATOMS: atom_id res chain seq x y z
N ILE A 1 -12.79 -7.63 29.02
CA ILE A 1 -12.37 -7.11 27.70
C ILE A 1 -13.22 -5.86 27.45
N SER A 2 -12.61 -4.67 27.47
CA SER A 2 -13.36 -3.41 27.35
C SER A 2 -13.91 -3.23 25.94
N ALA A 3 -15.09 -2.65 25.79
CA ALA A 3 -15.73 -2.39 24.50
C ALA A 3 -14.86 -1.54 23.55
N SER A 4 -13.87 -0.81 24.07
CA SER A 4 -12.91 -0.02 23.29
C SER A 4 -11.91 -0.87 22.48
N LEU A 5 -11.50 -2.03 23.02
CA LEU A 5 -10.60 -2.95 22.31
C LEU A 5 -11.29 -3.62 21.12
N VAL A 6 -12.55 -4.01 21.29
CA VAL A 6 -13.34 -4.63 20.20
C VAL A 6 -13.54 -3.66 19.03
N GLY A 7 -13.74 -2.37 19.31
CA GLY A 7 -13.88 -1.35 18.25
C GLY A 7 -12.59 -1.12 17.47
N SER A 8 -11.42 -1.10 18.12
CA SER A 8 -10.13 -0.92 17.47
C SER A 8 -9.73 -2.11 16.59
N GLU A 9 -9.97 -3.33 17.05
CA GLU A 9 -9.72 -4.55 16.26
C GLU A 9 -10.56 -4.62 14.99
N MET A 10 -11.82 -4.21 15.05
CA MET A 10 -12.69 -4.11 13.87
C MET A 10 -12.16 -3.10 12.85
N CYS A 11 -11.74 -1.91 13.30
CA CYS A 11 -11.17 -0.88 12.42
C CYS A 11 -9.87 -1.34 11.75
N ILE A 12 -9.00 -2.04 12.47
CA ILE A 12 -7.75 -2.60 11.94
C ILE A 12 -8.06 -3.64 10.87
N ARG A 13 -8.98 -4.56 11.14
CA ARG A 13 -9.40 -5.59 10.19
C ARG A 13 -9.98 -4.97 8.92
N ASP A 14 -10.90 -4.02 9.05
CA ASP A 14 -11.53 -3.36 7.91
C ASP A 14 -10.50 -2.62 7.05
N SER A 15 -9.53 -1.95 7.68
CA SER A 15 -8.44 -1.27 6.98
C SER A 15 -7.55 -2.25 6.24
N LEU A 16 -7.18 -3.37 6.88
CA LEU A 16 -6.40 -4.42 6.24
C LEU A 16 -7.13 -5.04 5.05
N GLN A 17 -8.42 -5.34 5.18
CA GLN A 17 -9.24 -5.86 4.09
C GLN A 17 -9.30 -4.90 2.90
N ARG A 18 -9.46 -3.59 3.16
CA ARG A 18 -9.43 -2.57 2.09
C ARG A 18 -8.10 -2.54 1.35
N VAL A 19 -7.00 -2.63 2.08
CA VAL A 19 -5.64 -2.66 1.50
C VAL A 19 -5.47 -3.91 0.65
N MET A 20 -5.75 -5.09 1.19
CA MET A 20 -5.61 -6.36 0.46
C MET A 20 -6.48 -6.39 -0.80
N TRP A 21 -7.73 -5.96 -0.70
CA TRP A 21 -8.62 -5.88 -1.84
C TRP A 21 -8.20 -4.81 -2.86
N GLY A 22 -7.74 -3.66 -2.38
CA GLY A 22 -7.19 -2.60 -3.23
C GLY A 22 -6.01 -3.09 -4.07
N TYR A 23 -5.08 -3.83 -3.48
CA TYR A 23 -3.98 -4.46 -4.20
C TYR A 23 -4.46 -5.52 -5.19
N ALA A 24 -5.39 -6.38 -4.77
CA ALA A 24 -5.93 -7.42 -5.65
C ALA A 24 -6.63 -6.85 -6.90
N ARG A 25 -7.22 -5.65 -6.79
CA ARG A 25 -7.86 -4.94 -7.90
C ARG A 25 -6.93 -4.12 -8.77
N ASN A 26 -5.64 -4.04 -8.42
CA ASN A 26 -4.71 -3.21 -9.16
C ASN A 26 -4.64 -3.68 -10.63
N PRO A 27 -4.89 -2.80 -11.62
CA PRO A 27 -4.92 -3.17 -13.03
C PRO A 27 -3.57 -3.62 -13.59
N ASN A 28 -2.48 -3.40 -12.85
CA ASN A 28 -1.15 -3.93 -13.23
C ASN A 28 -0.97 -5.42 -12.87
N HIS A 29 -1.93 -6.03 -12.16
CA HIS A 29 -1.91 -7.46 -11.86
C HIS A 29 -2.73 -8.22 -12.91
N GLY A 30 -2.10 -9.16 -13.59
CA GLY A 30 -2.77 -10.02 -14.58
C GLY A 30 -3.61 -11.13 -13.94
N GLY A 31 -3.32 -11.50 -12.69
CA GLY A 31 -4.08 -12.46 -11.89
C GLY A 31 -3.62 -12.40 -10.44
N VAL A 32 -4.45 -12.90 -9.54
CA VAL A 32 -4.22 -12.87 -8.10
C VAL A 32 -4.46 -14.25 -7.49
N LEU A 33 -3.48 -14.74 -6.75
CA LEU A 33 -3.64 -15.84 -5.82
C LEU A 33 -3.53 -15.28 -4.39
N MET A 34 -4.62 -15.26 -3.66
CA MET A 34 -4.64 -14.85 -2.26
C MET A 34 -4.40 -16.08 -1.38
N VAL A 35 -3.38 -15.99 -0.55
CA VAL A 35 -2.97 -17.10 0.32
C VAL A 35 -3.17 -16.68 1.77
N GLY A 36 -4.04 -17.39 2.49
CA GLY A 36 -4.26 -17.26 3.92
C GLY A 36 -3.55 -18.33 4.72
N LEU A 37 -3.37 -18.09 6.00
CA LEU A 37 -2.91 -19.12 6.95
C LEU A 37 -4.04 -20.12 7.23
N GLY A 38 -5.27 -19.63 7.43
CA GLY A 38 -6.47 -20.38 7.77
C GLY A 38 -6.98 -20.17 9.19
N CYS A 39 -6.20 -19.53 10.08
CA CYS A 39 -6.58 -19.19 11.45
C CYS A 39 -6.25 -17.75 11.87
N GLU A 40 -5.87 -16.92 10.92
CA GLU A 40 -5.63 -15.48 11.13
C GLU A 40 -6.94 -14.73 11.36
N MET A 41 -6.85 -13.59 12.05
CA MET A 41 -7.99 -12.71 12.32
C MET A 41 -8.64 -12.15 11.03
N ASN A 42 -7.87 -12.00 9.96
CA ASN A 42 -8.36 -11.53 8.67
C ASN A 42 -8.50 -12.70 7.68
N GLN A 43 -9.41 -13.62 7.97
CA GLN A 43 -9.64 -14.77 7.10
C GLN A 43 -10.13 -14.36 5.71
N ILE A 44 -9.68 -15.10 4.70
CA ILE A 44 -10.02 -14.84 3.30
C ILE A 44 -11.54 -14.89 3.08
N ASP A 45 -12.24 -15.83 3.67
CA ASP A 45 -13.69 -15.99 3.49
C ASP A 45 -14.45 -14.74 3.95
N TRP A 46 -14.04 -14.12 5.05
CA TRP A 46 -14.64 -12.87 5.52
C TRP A 46 -14.38 -11.70 4.58
N LEU A 47 -13.20 -11.66 3.96
CA LEU A 47 -12.90 -10.65 2.93
C LEU A 47 -13.75 -10.89 1.68
N LEU A 48 -13.91 -12.13 1.23
CA LEU A 48 -14.75 -12.48 0.10
C LEU A 48 -16.20 -12.07 0.36
N GLU A 49 -16.73 -12.36 1.55
CA GLU A 49 -18.08 -12.00 1.96
C GLU A 49 -18.26 -10.49 2.03
N ALA A 50 -17.35 -9.77 2.73
CA ALA A 50 -17.43 -8.33 2.94
C ALA A 50 -17.47 -7.54 1.63
N TYR A 51 -16.80 -8.01 0.58
CA TYR A 51 -16.73 -7.35 -0.73
C TYR A 51 -17.52 -8.06 -1.83
N GLY A 52 -18.29 -9.09 -1.50
CA GLY A 52 -19.07 -9.87 -2.47
C GLY A 52 -18.23 -10.51 -3.57
N LEU A 53 -17.02 -10.95 -3.23
CA LEU A 53 -16.05 -11.47 -4.19
C LEU A 53 -16.31 -12.93 -4.50
N LYS A 54 -16.06 -13.31 -5.75
CA LYS A 54 -16.14 -14.70 -6.21
C LYS A 54 -14.83 -15.08 -6.87
N GLN A 55 -14.38 -16.28 -6.56
CA GLN A 55 -13.25 -16.86 -7.28
C GLN A 55 -13.56 -17.03 -8.77
N GLY A 56 -12.54 -16.93 -9.58
CA GLY A 56 -12.65 -17.01 -11.02
C GLY A 56 -11.30 -17.38 -11.68
N PRO A 57 -11.23 -17.32 -12.99
CA PRO A 57 -10.02 -17.71 -13.72
C PRO A 57 -8.75 -16.94 -13.30
N LEU A 58 -8.90 -15.65 -12.95
CA LEU A 58 -7.80 -14.76 -12.60
C LEU A 58 -7.78 -14.34 -11.13
N PHE A 59 -8.70 -14.86 -10.32
CA PHE A 59 -8.74 -14.60 -8.89
C PHE A 59 -8.99 -15.91 -8.14
N LYS A 60 -7.99 -16.40 -7.46
CA LYS A 60 -8.05 -17.66 -6.69
C LYS A 60 -7.62 -17.42 -5.25
N THR A 61 -8.09 -18.30 -4.37
CA THR A 61 -7.74 -18.26 -2.95
C THR A 61 -7.36 -19.64 -2.46
N MET A 62 -6.49 -19.71 -1.46
CA MET A 62 -6.15 -20.94 -0.74
C MET A 62 -5.70 -20.63 0.68
N ASN A 63 -5.88 -21.59 1.60
CA ASN A 63 -5.30 -21.55 2.93
C ASN A 63 -4.18 -22.58 3.08
N ILE A 64 -3.13 -22.20 3.79
CA ILE A 64 -1.99 -23.10 4.06
C ILE A 64 -2.42 -24.29 4.91
N GLN A 65 -3.26 -24.05 5.93
CA GLN A 65 -3.71 -25.09 6.85
C GLN A 65 -4.65 -26.12 6.22
N ASP A 66 -5.32 -25.79 5.12
CA ASP A 66 -6.17 -26.70 4.37
C ASP A 66 -5.35 -27.67 3.49
N SER A 67 -4.04 -27.43 3.39
CA SER A 67 -3.11 -28.25 2.62
C SER A 67 -2.45 -29.29 3.51
N MET A 68 -2.04 -30.41 2.92
CA MET A 68 -1.34 -31.48 3.62
C MET A 68 0.16 -31.19 3.81
N GLY A 69 0.49 -30.02 4.40
CA GLY A 69 1.85 -29.57 4.66
C GLY A 69 2.42 -28.62 3.60
N LEU A 70 3.57 -27.99 3.93
CA LEU A 70 4.17 -26.90 3.16
C LEU A 70 4.46 -27.29 1.70
N ALA A 71 5.03 -28.47 1.46
CA ALA A 71 5.35 -28.91 0.11
C ALA A 71 4.09 -28.99 -0.78
N LYS A 72 2.99 -29.50 -0.24
CA LYS A 72 1.71 -29.59 -0.95
C LYS A 72 1.07 -28.23 -1.17
N THR A 73 1.19 -27.34 -0.20
CA THR A 73 0.75 -25.93 -0.34
C THR A 73 1.44 -25.25 -1.53
N VAL A 74 2.76 -25.36 -1.61
CA VAL A 74 3.56 -24.78 -2.70
C VAL A 74 3.18 -25.39 -4.06
N GLU A 75 3.08 -26.71 -4.13
CA GLU A 75 2.66 -27.41 -5.35
C GLU A 75 1.29 -26.94 -5.85
N THR A 76 0.31 -26.84 -4.94
CA THR A 76 -1.05 -26.37 -5.25
C THR A 76 -1.03 -24.91 -5.71
N GLY A 77 -0.31 -24.03 -5.01
CA GLY A 77 -0.18 -22.62 -5.40
C GLY A 77 0.44 -22.46 -6.79
N ILE A 78 1.50 -23.21 -7.09
CA ILE A 78 2.13 -23.23 -8.43
C ILE A 78 1.13 -23.70 -9.49
N ALA A 79 0.36 -24.75 -9.23
CA ALA A 79 -0.65 -25.23 -10.16
C ALA A 79 -1.71 -24.15 -10.44
N MET A 80 -2.24 -23.50 -9.39
CA MET A 80 -3.21 -22.41 -9.53
C MET A 80 -2.68 -21.25 -10.36
N VAL A 81 -1.42 -20.84 -10.13
CA VAL A 81 -0.80 -19.78 -10.93
C VAL A 81 -0.62 -20.20 -12.39
N ARG A 82 -0.18 -21.44 -12.64
CA ARG A 82 -0.03 -21.96 -14.00
C ARG A 82 -1.35 -21.99 -14.77
N GLU A 83 -2.47 -22.24 -14.11
CA GLU A 83 -3.80 -22.17 -14.72
C GLU A 83 -4.21 -20.75 -15.13
N MET A 84 -3.70 -19.71 -14.45
CA MET A 84 -3.98 -18.32 -14.80
C MET A 84 -3.15 -17.85 -16.00
N LEU A 85 -1.93 -18.38 -16.18
CA LEU A 85 -0.97 -17.89 -17.18
C LEU A 85 -1.50 -17.80 -18.62
N PRO A 86 -2.28 -18.75 -19.14
CA PRO A 86 -2.81 -18.65 -20.50
C PRO A 86 -3.68 -17.42 -20.72
N GLU A 87 -4.47 -17.02 -19.70
CA GLU A 87 -5.33 -15.84 -19.78
C GLU A 87 -4.51 -14.56 -19.59
N VAL A 88 -3.60 -14.55 -18.62
CA VAL A 88 -2.69 -13.42 -18.37
C VAL A 88 -1.84 -13.12 -19.61
N ASN A 89 -1.36 -14.16 -20.30
CA ASN A 89 -0.51 -14.02 -21.50
C ASN A 89 -1.26 -13.52 -22.75
N ARG A 90 -2.58 -13.36 -22.68
CA ARG A 90 -3.34 -12.71 -23.75
C ARG A 90 -3.15 -11.20 -23.78
N ALA A 91 -2.67 -10.62 -22.66
CA ALA A 91 -2.39 -9.18 -22.61
C ALA A 91 -1.32 -8.80 -23.66
N THR A 92 -1.65 -7.86 -24.51
CA THR A 92 -0.73 -7.29 -25.49
C THR A 92 -0.23 -5.93 -25.02
N ARG A 93 1.00 -5.61 -25.38
CA ARG A 93 1.57 -4.29 -25.08
C ARG A 93 1.15 -3.30 -26.15
N GLU A 94 0.73 -2.13 -25.70
CA GLU A 94 0.40 -1.00 -26.56
C GLU A 94 1.30 0.19 -26.22
N SER A 95 1.51 1.08 -27.19
CA SER A 95 2.21 2.33 -26.95
C SER A 95 1.28 3.27 -26.18
N CYS A 96 1.74 3.78 -25.05
CA CYS A 96 1.03 4.81 -24.28
C CYS A 96 1.99 5.99 -24.00
N PRO A 97 1.47 7.20 -23.86
CA PRO A 97 2.28 8.36 -23.52
C PRO A 97 2.82 8.24 -22.09
N ALA A 98 4.02 8.79 -21.85
CA ALA A 98 4.63 8.80 -20.53
C ALA A 98 3.80 9.58 -19.47
N SER A 99 2.89 10.46 -19.92
CA SER A 99 1.94 11.17 -19.08
C SER A 99 0.96 10.27 -18.32
N GLU A 100 0.77 9.03 -18.76
CA GLU A 100 -0.06 8.06 -18.05
C GLU A 100 0.69 7.31 -16.93
N LEU A 101 2.02 7.47 -16.87
CA LEU A 101 2.80 6.87 -15.80
C LEU A 101 2.61 7.61 -14.48
N MET A 102 2.31 6.83 -13.44
CA MET A 102 2.32 7.29 -12.05
C MET A 102 3.33 6.45 -11.28
N VAL A 103 4.31 7.12 -10.68
CA VAL A 103 5.38 6.47 -9.90
C VAL A 103 5.29 6.94 -8.45
N ALA A 104 5.05 6.01 -7.54
CA ALA A 104 5.12 6.26 -6.11
C ALA A 104 6.57 6.10 -5.63
N LEU A 105 7.03 7.08 -4.87
CA LEU A 105 8.37 7.17 -4.31
C LEU A 105 8.32 6.79 -2.82
N GLN A 106 9.22 5.91 -2.40
CA GLN A 106 9.29 5.43 -1.02
C GLN A 106 10.75 5.13 -0.66
N CYS A 107 11.16 5.50 0.54
CA CYS A 107 12.50 5.23 1.03
C CYS A 107 12.53 3.91 1.82
N GLY A 108 13.32 2.93 1.38
CA GLY A 108 13.42 1.63 2.06
C GLY A 108 14.50 1.56 3.13
N GLY A 109 15.70 2.01 2.83
CA GLY A 109 16.88 1.90 3.71
C GLY A 109 17.09 3.09 4.64
N SER A 110 16.72 4.28 4.19
CA SER A 110 16.83 5.56 4.93
C SER A 110 18.19 5.80 5.59
N ASP A 111 19.28 5.46 4.90
CA ASP A 111 20.63 5.69 5.37
C ASP A 111 21.22 7.01 4.84
N ALA A 112 22.31 7.49 5.48
CA ALA A 112 22.95 8.73 5.09
C ALA A 112 23.52 8.70 3.66
N LEU A 113 23.91 7.53 3.15
CA LEU A 113 24.48 7.37 1.81
C LEU A 113 23.39 7.45 0.74
N SER A 114 22.18 6.93 1.00
CA SER A 114 21.04 7.05 0.08
C SER A 114 20.67 8.51 -0.14
N GLY A 115 20.79 9.37 0.87
CA GLY A 115 20.57 10.82 0.76
C GLY A 115 21.54 11.53 -0.20
N VAL A 116 22.72 10.97 -0.41
CA VAL A 116 23.75 11.54 -1.31
C VAL A 116 23.69 10.92 -2.72
N THR A 117 23.24 9.68 -2.85
CA THR A 117 23.29 8.91 -4.09
C THR A 117 21.91 8.63 -4.67
N ALA A 118 21.17 7.71 -4.04
CA ALA A 118 19.91 7.19 -4.58
C ALA A 118 18.78 8.23 -4.62
N ASN A 119 18.63 9.01 -3.54
CA ASN A 119 17.53 9.98 -3.45
C ASN A 119 17.64 11.13 -4.47
N PRO A 120 18.83 11.74 -4.68
CA PRO A 120 19.00 12.73 -5.75
C PRO A 120 18.79 12.14 -7.14
N ALA A 121 19.26 10.92 -7.41
CA ALA A 121 19.06 10.26 -8.69
C ALA A 121 17.56 9.97 -8.95
N LEU A 122 16.85 9.48 -7.93
CA LEU A 122 15.42 9.24 -7.99
C LEU A 122 14.64 10.55 -8.18
N GLY A 123 15.03 11.62 -7.48
CA GLY A 123 14.43 12.95 -7.63
C GLY A 123 14.57 13.47 -9.05
N TYR A 124 15.75 13.35 -9.64
CA TYR A 124 15.98 13.74 -11.03
C TYR A 124 15.16 12.89 -12.03
N ALA A 125 15.09 11.58 -11.81
CA ALA A 125 14.25 10.71 -12.63
C ALA A 125 12.76 11.09 -12.54
N CYS A 126 12.30 11.48 -11.35
CA CYS A 126 10.94 11.99 -11.15
C CYS A 126 10.72 13.32 -11.89
N ASP A 127 11.67 14.24 -11.86
CA ASP A 127 11.60 15.51 -12.61
C ASP A 127 11.49 15.25 -14.13
N LEU A 128 12.24 14.28 -14.65
CA LEU A 128 12.14 13.88 -16.07
C LEU A 128 10.76 13.30 -16.40
N LEU A 129 10.20 12.45 -15.52
CA LEU A 129 8.86 11.90 -15.68
C LEU A 129 7.80 13.00 -15.71
N VAL A 130 7.85 13.91 -14.74
CA VAL A 130 6.91 15.05 -14.63
C VAL A 130 7.01 15.96 -15.84
N ALA A 131 8.22 16.19 -16.36
CA ALA A 131 8.42 16.96 -17.60
C ALA A 131 7.74 16.35 -18.83
N GLN A 132 7.49 15.03 -18.81
CA GLN A 132 6.72 14.32 -19.84
C GLN A 132 5.21 14.24 -19.51
N GLY A 133 4.76 14.93 -18.47
CA GLY A 133 3.36 14.94 -18.02
C GLY A 133 2.99 13.80 -17.06
N GLY A 134 3.93 12.93 -16.70
CA GLY A 134 3.71 11.88 -15.71
C GLY A 134 3.56 12.40 -14.30
N THR A 135 3.20 11.52 -13.36
CA THR A 135 2.92 11.87 -11.97
C THR A 135 3.91 11.20 -11.03
N GLY A 136 4.61 11.99 -10.21
CA GLY A 136 5.36 11.50 -9.06
C GLY A 136 4.53 11.61 -7.78
N VAL A 137 4.43 10.53 -7.01
CA VAL A 137 3.72 10.51 -5.73
C VAL A 137 4.73 10.30 -4.61
N LEU A 138 4.83 11.26 -3.70
CA LEU A 138 5.60 11.08 -2.47
C LEU A 138 4.75 10.30 -1.48
N ALA A 139 5.21 9.13 -1.08
CA ALA A 139 4.67 8.38 0.03
C ALA A 139 5.30 8.85 1.35
N GLU A 140 4.81 8.32 2.47
CA GLU A 140 5.38 8.55 3.79
C GLU A 140 5.38 10.04 4.21
N THR A 141 4.19 10.63 4.21
CA THR A 141 3.97 12.03 4.60
C THR A 141 4.73 12.47 5.88
N PRO A 142 4.85 11.63 6.94
CA PRO A 142 5.63 12.00 8.14
C PRO A 142 7.11 12.28 7.88
N GLU A 143 7.71 11.67 6.85
CA GLU A 143 9.14 11.83 6.56
C GLU A 143 9.51 13.20 5.99
N ILE A 144 8.54 13.99 5.55
CA ILE A 144 8.76 15.38 5.11
C ILE A 144 8.71 16.39 6.25
N TYR A 145 8.40 15.95 7.47
CA TYR A 145 8.34 16.81 8.66
C TYR A 145 9.66 17.57 8.87
N GLY A 146 9.56 18.87 9.06
CA GLY A 146 10.72 19.77 9.14
C GLY A 146 11.30 20.23 7.79
N ALA A 147 10.88 19.61 6.68
CA ALA A 147 11.30 19.96 5.32
C ALA A 147 10.12 20.43 4.44
N GLU A 148 8.95 20.68 5.02
CA GLU A 148 7.70 21.08 4.32
C GLU A 148 7.91 22.31 3.45
N HIS A 149 8.73 23.24 3.93
CA HIS A 149 9.04 24.50 3.22
C HIS A 149 9.66 24.27 1.83
N LEU A 150 10.37 23.15 1.62
CA LEU A 150 10.96 22.80 0.31
C LEU A 150 9.87 22.43 -0.70
N LEU A 151 8.82 21.72 -0.26
CA LEU A 151 7.69 21.35 -1.10
C LEU A 151 6.71 22.52 -1.29
N ILE A 152 6.43 23.27 -0.21
CA ILE A 152 5.54 24.44 -0.27
C ILE A 152 6.02 25.48 -1.30
N ARG A 153 7.33 25.71 -1.40
CA ARG A 153 7.90 26.62 -2.40
C ARG A 153 7.68 26.17 -3.85
N ARG A 154 7.39 24.88 -4.06
CA ARG A 154 7.13 24.26 -5.36
C ARG A 154 5.64 24.02 -5.60
N ALA A 155 4.77 24.37 -4.63
CA ALA A 155 3.33 24.21 -4.78
C ALA A 155 2.81 25.11 -5.91
N ILE A 156 1.85 24.60 -6.66
CA ILE A 156 1.24 25.31 -7.78
C ILE A 156 0.46 26.56 -7.32
N ASP A 157 -0.07 26.51 -6.10
CA ASP A 157 -0.82 27.59 -5.45
C ASP A 157 -0.76 27.48 -3.91
N ASP A 158 -1.17 28.57 -3.25
CA ASP A 158 -1.22 28.66 -1.80
C ASP A 158 -2.18 27.64 -1.15
N ALA A 159 -3.26 27.28 -1.84
CA ALA A 159 -4.22 26.30 -1.33
C ALA A 159 -3.60 24.91 -1.23
N THR A 160 -2.79 24.54 -2.23
CA THR A 160 -2.02 23.29 -2.24
C THR A 160 -0.98 23.26 -1.13
N GLY A 161 -0.23 24.37 -0.94
CA GLY A 161 0.72 24.50 0.16
C GLY A 161 0.05 24.36 1.53
N LYS A 162 -1.08 25.01 1.76
CA LYS A 162 -1.85 24.91 2.99
C LYS A 162 -2.39 23.48 3.25
N ARG A 163 -2.81 22.77 2.19
CA ARG A 163 -3.23 21.36 2.33
C ARG A 163 -2.08 20.47 2.79
N LEU A 164 -0.87 20.70 2.27
CA LEU A 164 0.31 19.96 2.72
C LEU A 164 0.58 20.16 4.20
N ILE A 165 0.55 21.42 4.68
CA ILE A 165 0.68 21.74 6.11
C ILE A 165 -0.39 20.99 6.91
N GLY A 166 -1.65 21.05 6.48
CA GLY A 166 -2.75 20.35 7.16
C GLY A 166 -2.57 18.84 7.24
N LEU A 167 -1.89 18.21 6.26
CA LEU A 167 -1.56 16.78 6.34
C LEU A 167 -0.48 16.50 7.39
N ILE A 168 0.51 17.38 7.53
CA ILE A 168 1.55 17.25 8.57
C ILE A 168 0.94 17.45 9.96
N ASP A 169 0.11 18.48 10.15
CA ASP A 169 -0.61 18.73 11.40
C ASP A 169 -1.51 17.53 11.76
N TRP A 170 -2.17 16.94 10.77
CA TRP A 170 -2.98 15.74 10.97
C TRP A 170 -2.13 14.57 11.49
N TRP A 171 -0.95 14.34 10.89
CA TRP A 171 -0.04 13.28 11.33
C TRP A 171 0.45 13.48 12.76
N GLN A 172 0.82 14.71 13.13
CA GLN A 172 1.22 15.02 14.48
C GLN A 172 0.11 14.68 15.49
N ASN A 173 -1.10 15.15 15.23
CA ASN A 173 -2.25 14.85 16.08
C ASN A 173 -2.57 13.36 16.13
N TYR A 174 -2.49 12.67 14.99
CA TYR A 174 -2.78 11.24 14.88
C TYR A 174 -1.77 10.39 15.67
N THR A 175 -0.48 10.68 15.56
CA THR A 175 0.56 9.98 16.32
C THR A 175 0.46 10.24 17.81
N CYS A 176 0.23 11.48 18.24
CA CYS A 176 -0.01 11.79 19.64
C CYS A 176 -1.24 11.07 20.20
N LEU A 177 -2.33 10.99 19.45
CA LEU A 177 -3.52 10.22 19.87
C LEU A 177 -3.26 8.73 20.05
N LEU A 178 -2.36 8.15 19.26
CA LEU A 178 -1.93 6.75 19.43
C LEU A 178 -1.07 6.55 20.66
N TYR A 179 -0.20 7.52 20.99
CA TYR A 179 0.63 7.49 22.19
C TYR A 179 -0.18 7.72 23.46
N THR A 180 -1.21 8.54 23.43
CA THR A 180 -2.08 8.80 24.61
C THR A 180 -2.96 7.61 25.01
N SER A 181 -3.04 6.58 24.18
CA SER A 181 -3.69 5.32 24.57
C SER A 181 -2.82 4.44 25.49
N ASP A 182 -1.53 4.73 25.59
CA ASP A 182 -0.60 4.08 26.50
C ASP A 182 -0.30 5.08 27.63
N ALA A 183 -1.00 4.89 28.77
CA ALA A 183 -1.09 5.84 29.89
C ALA A 183 0.23 6.16 30.63
N ALA A 184 1.39 5.84 30.06
CA ALA A 184 2.68 6.04 30.71
C ALA A 184 3.43 7.32 30.30
N ASP A 185 3.05 8.02 29.22
CA ASP A 185 3.82 9.14 28.67
C ASP A 185 2.99 10.33 28.21
N GLU A 186 2.16 10.88 29.11
CA GLU A 186 1.42 12.14 28.86
C GLU A 186 2.34 13.38 28.73
N SER A 187 3.65 13.22 28.89
CA SER A 187 4.59 14.36 28.91
C SER A 187 5.33 14.62 27.60
N VAL A 188 5.06 13.87 26.52
CA VAL A 188 5.84 13.93 25.27
C VAL A 188 5.06 14.46 24.06
N CYS A 189 3.77 14.73 24.21
CA CYS A 189 2.95 15.37 23.15
C CYS A 189 2.76 16.86 23.39
#